data_414ba3448b10185cc0cccbbac3cb980f
#
_entry.id   414ba3448b10185cc0cccbbac3cb980f
#
_cell.length_a   1.000
_cell.length_b   1.000
_cell.length_c   1.000
_cell.angle_alpha   90.00
_cell.angle_beta   90.00
_cell.angle_gamma   90.00
#
_symmetry.space_group_name_H-M   'P 1'
#
loop_
_entity.id
_entity.type
_entity.pdbx_description
1 polymer ?
#
loop_
_entity_poly.entity_id
_entity_poly.type
_entity_poly.pdbx_seq_one_letter_code
_entity_poly.pdbx_strand_id
1 'polypeptide(L)'
;GQKNDANDAAAICAAMSRPEIPAVAVKTIAQQDQQALHRIRSARVAQRTALVNQTRGLLAEYGLVVAQGRRTLRRALPELLEDAENGLSFDFRQLLAELYDELVALDSRVEQLTRRIAQQVKQHPDAQRLLQVPGIGPLTASALITAVGDASQFRNGRQLAAFLGLVPRQHSS
;
A
#
# COMPACT_ATOMS: atom_id res chain seq x y z
N GLY A 1 3.67 30.20 -9.64
CA GLY A 1 4.36 29.83 -10.87
C GLY A 1 3.53 28.83 -11.65
N GLN A 2 3.36 29.02 -12.95
CA GLN A 2 2.66 28.05 -13.79
C GLN A 2 3.48 26.75 -13.86
N LYS A 3 2.86 25.63 -13.47
CA LYS A 3 3.38 24.30 -13.71
C LYS A 3 3.33 24.02 -15.22
N ASN A 4 4.48 23.90 -15.85
CA ASN A 4 4.60 23.38 -17.20
C ASN A 4 5.90 22.59 -17.34
N ASP A 5 5.93 21.67 -18.30
CA ASP A 5 7.05 20.75 -18.54
C ASP A 5 8.37 21.49 -18.84
N ALA A 6 8.33 22.67 -19.45
CA ALA A 6 9.51 23.45 -19.75
C ALA A 6 10.17 24.01 -18.48
N ASN A 7 9.37 24.46 -17.51
CA ASN A 7 9.88 24.91 -16.20
C ASN A 7 10.46 23.75 -15.38
N ASP A 8 9.83 22.60 -15.45
CA ASP A 8 10.30 21.38 -14.77
C ASP A 8 11.61 20.89 -15.40
N ALA A 9 11.74 20.91 -16.73
CA ALA A 9 12.98 20.57 -17.44
C ALA A 9 14.11 21.56 -17.09
N ALA A 10 13.82 22.87 -17.07
CA ALA A 10 14.81 23.89 -16.69
C ALA A 10 15.27 23.72 -15.23
N ALA A 11 14.34 23.38 -14.31
CA ALA A 11 14.67 23.11 -12.92
C ALA A 11 15.57 21.87 -12.77
N ILE A 12 15.31 20.80 -13.53
CA ILE A 12 16.14 19.58 -13.56
C ILE A 12 17.55 19.92 -14.07
N CYS A 13 17.66 20.63 -15.19
CA CYS A 13 18.96 21.06 -15.74
C CYS A 13 19.74 21.91 -14.74
N ALA A 14 19.07 22.86 -14.07
CA ALA A 14 19.69 23.69 -13.04
C ALA A 14 20.16 22.87 -11.83
N ALA A 15 19.38 21.85 -11.42
CA ALA A 15 19.77 20.94 -10.34
C ALA A 15 20.98 20.08 -10.70
N MET A 16 21.06 19.59 -11.94
CA MET A 16 22.21 18.81 -12.43
C MET A 16 23.52 19.59 -12.45
N SER A 17 23.44 20.91 -12.59
CA SER A 17 24.61 21.82 -12.61
C SER A 17 25.12 22.19 -11.22
N ARG A 18 24.45 21.77 -10.16
CA ARG A 18 24.75 22.14 -8.76
C ARG A 18 25.36 20.96 -8.02
N PRO A 19 26.67 20.95 -7.73
CA PRO A 19 27.33 19.84 -7.04
C PRO A 19 26.85 19.64 -5.59
N GLU A 20 26.24 20.67 -4.98
CA GLU A 20 25.62 20.59 -3.65
C GLU A 20 24.31 19.78 -3.62
N ILE A 21 23.70 19.52 -4.78
CA ILE A 21 22.50 18.66 -4.88
C ILE A 21 22.93 17.24 -5.21
N PRO A 22 22.91 16.32 -4.24
CA PRO A 22 23.35 14.94 -4.49
C PRO A 22 22.41 14.24 -5.47
N ALA A 23 22.96 13.62 -6.50
CA ALA A 23 22.21 12.77 -7.40
C ALA A 23 21.71 11.51 -6.65
N VAL A 24 20.46 11.16 -6.84
CA VAL A 24 19.92 9.91 -6.31
C VAL A 24 20.44 8.73 -7.13
N ALA A 25 20.95 7.70 -6.46
CA ALA A 25 21.43 6.51 -7.13
C ALA A 25 20.32 5.86 -7.97
N VAL A 26 20.65 5.45 -9.20
CA VAL A 26 19.73 4.72 -10.06
C VAL A 26 19.44 3.36 -9.43
N LYS A 27 18.16 3.02 -9.28
CA LYS A 27 17.75 1.74 -8.72
C LYS A 27 18.16 0.58 -9.61
N THR A 28 18.65 -0.47 -8.98
CA THR A 28 18.90 -1.75 -9.66
C THR A 28 17.58 -2.39 -10.11
N ILE A 29 17.65 -3.32 -11.06
CA ILE A 29 16.50 -4.10 -11.52
C ILE A 29 15.82 -4.78 -10.31
N ALA A 30 16.58 -5.40 -9.42
CA ALA A 30 16.06 -6.04 -8.23
C ALA A 30 15.28 -5.07 -7.30
N GLN A 31 15.77 -3.85 -7.13
CA GLN A 31 15.07 -2.80 -6.39
C GLN A 31 13.78 -2.35 -7.09
N GLN A 32 13.82 -2.26 -8.43
CA GLN A 32 12.62 -1.92 -9.23
C GLN A 32 11.55 -3.02 -9.12
N ASP A 33 11.94 -4.29 -9.20
CA ASP A 33 11.04 -5.44 -9.02
C ASP A 33 10.40 -5.45 -7.64
N GLN A 34 11.20 -5.17 -6.62
CA GLN A 34 10.71 -5.08 -5.24
C GLN A 34 9.73 -3.91 -5.07
N GLN A 35 10.02 -2.76 -5.68
CA GLN A 35 9.11 -1.61 -5.69
C GLN A 35 7.81 -1.93 -6.42
N ALA A 36 7.88 -2.63 -7.55
CA ALA A 36 6.70 -3.09 -8.30
C ALA A 36 5.84 -4.04 -7.44
N LEU A 37 6.46 -4.96 -6.70
CA LEU A 37 5.75 -5.86 -5.80
C LEU A 37 4.97 -5.10 -4.70
N HIS A 38 5.60 -4.08 -4.08
CA HIS A 38 4.92 -3.20 -3.12
C HIS A 38 3.76 -2.43 -3.75
N ARG A 39 3.96 -1.84 -4.94
CA ARG A 39 2.93 -1.08 -5.66
C ARG A 39 1.74 -1.96 -6.02
N ILE A 40 1.98 -3.16 -6.55
CA ILE A 40 0.92 -4.12 -6.89
C ILE A 40 0.15 -4.50 -5.63
N ARG A 41 0.84 -4.83 -4.52
CA ARG A 41 0.17 -5.14 -3.26
C ARG A 41 -0.70 -3.99 -2.76
N SER A 42 -0.19 -2.77 -2.78
CA SER A 42 -0.93 -1.57 -2.35
C SER A 42 -2.17 -1.33 -3.21
N ALA A 43 -2.07 -1.52 -4.52
CA ALA A 43 -3.21 -1.42 -5.42
C ALA A 43 -4.30 -2.46 -5.09
N ARG A 44 -3.91 -3.72 -4.79
CA ARG A 44 -4.87 -4.77 -4.38
C ARG A 44 -5.52 -4.47 -3.02
N VAL A 45 -4.78 -3.89 -2.08
CA VAL A 45 -5.36 -3.43 -0.79
C VAL A 45 -6.38 -2.31 -1.01
N ALA A 46 -6.09 -1.35 -1.90
CA ALA A 46 -7.02 -0.27 -2.23
C ALA A 46 -8.30 -0.80 -2.90
N GLN A 47 -8.17 -1.70 -3.90
CA GLN A 47 -9.30 -2.36 -4.55
C GLN A 47 -10.18 -3.11 -3.53
N ARG A 48 -9.56 -3.89 -2.65
CA ARG A 48 -10.28 -4.61 -1.60
C ARG A 48 -11.03 -3.66 -0.66
N THR A 49 -10.43 -2.54 -0.29
CA THR A 49 -11.09 -1.54 0.56
C THR A 49 -12.27 -0.89 -0.15
N ALA A 50 -12.12 -0.56 -1.42
CA ALA A 50 -13.20 -0.02 -2.24
C ALA A 50 -14.36 -1.01 -2.37
N LEU A 51 -14.07 -2.28 -2.65
CA LEU A 51 -15.06 -3.36 -2.73
C LEU A 51 -15.84 -3.54 -1.43
N VAL A 52 -15.15 -3.55 -0.28
CA VAL A 52 -15.77 -3.63 1.05
C VAL A 52 -16.72 -2.46 1.28
N ASN A 53 -16.33 -1.24 0.92
CA ASN A 53 -17.17 -0.06 1.10
C ASN A 53 -18.36 -0.06 0.15
N GLN A 54 -18.17 -0.45 -1.11
CA GLN A 54 -19.22 -0.61 -2.10
C GLN A 54 -20.27 -1.63 -1.64
N THR A 55 -19.84 -2.83 -1.25
CA THR A 55 -20.74 -3.89 -0.78
C THR A 55 -21.54 -3.46 0.43
N ARG A 56 -20.92 -2.79 1.40
CA ARG A 56 -21.61 -2.24 2.57
C ARG A 56 -22.61 -1.15 2.17
N GLY A 57 -22.27 -0.30 1.21
CA GLY A 57 -23.19 0.72 0.69
C GLY A 57 -24.43 0.10 0.07
N LEU A 58 -24.25 -0.88 -0.82
CA LEU A 58 -25.35 -1.61 -1.46
C LEU A 58 -26.24 -2.32 -0.46
N LEU A 59 -25.69 -3.01 0.54
CA LEU A 59 -26.47 -3.65 1.61
C LEU A 59 -27.30 -2.63 2.41
N ALA A 60 -26.72 -1.46 2.69
CA ALA A 60 -27.43 -0.41 3.43
C ALA A 60 -28.65 0.13 2.67
N GLU A 61 -28.65 0.14 1.32
CA GLU A 61 -29.81 0.50 0.50
C GLU A 61 -30.98 -0.47 0.69
N TYR A 62 -30.70 -1.72 1.05
CA TYR A 62 -31.71 -2.73 1.44
C TYR A 62 -32.01 -2.74 2.95
N GLY A 63 -31.52 -1.76 3.71
CA GLY A 63 -31.71 -1.69 5.15
C GLY A 63 -30.81 -2.63 5.96
N LEU A 64 -29.89 -3.35 5.31
CA LEU A 64 -28.97 -4.30 5.95
C LEU A 64 -27.67 -3.59 6.33
N VAL A 65 -27.56 -3.21 7.61
CA VAL A 65 -26.40 -2.47 8.12
C VAL A 65 -25.34 -3.43 8.66
N VAL A 66 -24.20 -3.51 7.98
CA VAL A 66 -23.05 -4.28 8.44
C VAL A 66 -22.02 -3.35 9.08
N ALA A 67 -21.55 -3.69 10.28
CA ALA A 67 -20.57 -2.91 11.02
C ALA A 67 -19.25 -2.76 10.22
N GLN A 68 -18.49 -1.70 10.51
CA GLN A 68 -17.25 -1.38 9.80
C GLN A 68 -16.20 -2.47 9.98
N GLY A 69 -15.48 -2.75 8.91
CA GLY A 69 -14.36 -3.68 8.90
C GLY A 69 -14.51 -4.79 7.87
N ARG A 70 -13.40 -5.08 7.18
CA ARG A 70 -13.34 -6.14 6.17
C ARG A 70 -13.71 -7.51 6.71
N ARG A 71 -13.17 -7.87 7.88
CA ARG A 71 -13.43 -9.19 8.49
C ARG A 71 -14.88 -9.34 8.90
N THR A 72 -15.49 -8.26 9.36
CA THR A 72 -16.90 -8.22 9.77
C THR A 72 -17.80 -8.48 8.56
N LEU A 73 -17.58 -7.73 7.45
CA LEU A 73 -18.35 -7.93 6.23
C LEU A 73 -18.17 -9.36 5.69
N ARG A 74 -16.92 -9.84 5.57
CA ARG A 74 -16.64 -11.17 5.03
C ARG A 74 -17.33 -12.30 5.82
N ARG A 75 -17.49 -12.14 7.12
CA ARG A 75 -18.20 -13.11 7.97
C ARG A 75 -19.71 -13.00 7.82
N ALA A 76 -20.23 -11.78 7.68
CA ALA A 76 -21.67 -11.55 7.57
C ALA A 76 -22.25 -11.97 6.20
N LEU A 77 -21.47 -11.87 5.11
CA LEU A 77 -21.98 -12.11 3.75
C LEU A 77 -22.58 -13.50 3.54
N PRO A 78 -21.97 -14.63 3.98
CA PRO A 78 -22.59 -15.93 3.83
C PRO A 78 -23.94 -16.02 4.56
N GLU A 79 -24.03 -15.51 5.79
CA GLU A 79 -25.26 -15.52 6.58
C GLU A 79 -26.36 -14.68 5.90
N LEU A 80 -26.01 -13.52 5.32
CA LEU A 80 -26.94 -12.67 4.58
C LEU A 80 -27.40 -13.31 3.26
N LEU A 81 -26.55 -14.11 2.60
CA LEU A 81 -26.90 -14.82 1.39
C LEU A 81 -27.84 -16.00 1.65
N GLU A 82 -27.75 -16.65 2.81
CA GLU A 82 -28.58 -17.79 3.21
C GLU A 82 -29.94 -17.35 3.80
N ASP A 83 -30.02 -16.16 4.41
CA ASP A 83 -31.24 -15.64 5.04
C ASP A 83 -32.30 -15.28 4.00
N ALA A 84 -33.37 -16.07 3.90
CA ALA A 84 -34.46 -15.88 2.95
C ALA A 84 -35.39 -14.71 3.34
N GLU A 85 -35.39 -14.30 4.61
CA GLU A 85 -36.32 -13.31 5.17
C GLU A 85 -35.81 -11.86 5.10
N ASN A 86 -34.57 -11.63 4.66
CA ASN A 86 -33.92 -10.31 4.70
C ASN A 86 -34.32 -9.37 3.54
N GLY A 87 -35.30 -9.75 2.72
CA GLY A 87 -35.85 -8.91 1.66
C GLY A 87 -34.98 -8.72 0.42
N LEU A 88 -33.80 -9.38 0.32
CA LEU A 88 -32.95 -9.34 -0.87
C LEU A 88 -33.61 -10.09 -2.03
N SER A 89 -33.67 -9.46 -3.22
CA SER A 89 -34.11 -10.12 -4.46
C SER A 89 -33.14 -11.21 -4.89
N PHE A 90 -33.61 -12.15 -5.70
CA PHE A 90 -32.78 -13.21 -6.27
C PHE A 90 -31.60 -12.64 -7.06
N ASP A 91 -31.85 -11.65 -7.91
CA ASP A 91 -30.80 -11.03 -8.75
C ASP A 91 -29.74 -10.33 -7.89
N PHE A 92 -30.16 -9.62 -6.84
CA PHE A 92 -29.20 -8.95 -5.94
C PHE A 92 -28.39 -9.97 -5.13
N ARG A 93 -28.97 -11.09 -4.74
CA ARG A 93 -28.22 -12.19 -4.09
C ARG A 93 -27.12 -12.76 -5.00
N GLN A 94 -27.40 -12.90 -6.29
CA GLN A 94 -26.38 -13.34 -7.24
C GLN A 94 -25.24 -12.32 -7.33
N LEU A 95 -25.54 -11.04 -7.50
CA LEU A 95 -24.52 -9.95 -7.51
C LEU A 95 -23.73 -9.91 -6.19
N LEU A 96 -24.41 -10.09 -5.05
CA LEU A 96 -23.75 -10.10 -3.76
C LEU A 96 -22.82 -11.31 -3.59
N ALA A 97 -23.18 -12.47 -4.13
CA ALA A 97 -22.33 -13.65 -4.16
C ALA A 97 -21.07 -13.41 -5.00
N GLU A 98 -21.19 -12.77 -6.19
CA GLU A 98 -20.05 -12.40 -7.03
C GLU A 98 -19.10 -11.42 -6.29
N LEU A 99 -19.65 -10.43 -5.60
CA LEU A 99 -18.85 -9.48 -4.78
C LEU A 99 -18.15 -10.19 -3.62
N TYR A 100 -18.77 -11.20 -3.03
CA TYR A 100 -18.15 -12.03 -2.00
C TYR A 100 -16.97 -12.84 -2.55
N ASP A 101 -17.14 -13.49 -3.68
CA ASP A 101 -16.09 -14.25 -4.34
C ASP A 101 -14.91 -13.37 -4.74
N GLU A 102 -15.18 -12.16 -5.26
CA GLU A 102 -14.16 -11.18 -5.57
C GLU A 102 -13.40 -10.75 -4.30
N LEU A 103 -14.11 -10.52 -3.19
CA LEU A 103 -13.48 -10.18 -1.91
C LEU A 103 -12.56 -11.29 -1.41
N VAL A 104 -12.99 -12.55 -1.52
CA VAL A 104 -12.19 -13.72 -1.15
C VAL A 104 -10.92 -13.82 -2.03
N ALA A 105 -11.06 -13.60 -3.34
CA ALA A 105 -9.95 -13.62 -4.27
C ALA A 105 -8.94 -12.49 -3.99
N LEU A 106 -9.41 -11.27 -3.72
CA LEU A 106 -8.56 -10.13 -3.35
C LEU A 106 -7.84 -10.37 -2.03
N ASP A 107 -8.51 -10.93 -1.02
CA ASP A 107 -7.89 -11.30 0.26
C ASP A 107 -6.74 -12.29 0.05
N SER A 108 -6.98 -13.35 -0.69
CA SER A 108 -5.97 -14.36 -1.03
C SER A 108 -4.78 -13.73 -1.76
N ARG A 109 -5.05 -12.87 -2.74
CA ARG A 109 -4.00 -12.20 -3.51
C ARG A 109 -3.14 -11.26 -2.67
N VAL A 110 -3.74 -10.46 -1.79
CA VAL A 110 -3.00 -9.58 -0.86
C VAL A 110 -2.14 -10.41 0.09
N GLU A 111 -2.65 -11.54 0.57
CA GLU A 111 -1.90 -12.43 1.45
C GLU A 111 -0.69 -13.06 0.74
N GLN A 112 -0.87 -13.58 -0.48
CA GLN A 112 0.21 -14.12 -1.30
C GLN A 112 1.34 -13.10 -1.52
N LEU A 113 0.98 -11.86 -1.91
CA LEU A 113 1.96 -10.79 -2.12
C LEU A 113 2.67 -10.42 -0.80
N THR A 114 1.94 -10.41 0.31
CA THR A 114 2.50 -10.14 1.64
C THR A 114 3.48 -11.23 2.07
N ARG A 115 3.13 -12.50 1.86
CA ARG A 115 4.03 -13.64 2.13
C ARG A 115 5.29 -13.58 1.27
N ARG A 116 5.17 -13.22 -0.01
CA ARG A 116 6.31 -13.07 -0.91
C ARG A 116 7.29 -11.99 -0.41
N ILE A 117 6.78 -10.84 0.03
CA ILE A 117 7.60 -9.77 0.63
C ILE A 117 8.29 -10.29 1.91
N ALA A 118 7.55 -10.97 2.79
CA ALA A 118 8.10 -11.51 4.03
C ALA A 118 9.20 -12.55 3.79
N GLN A 119 9.08 -13.37 2.75
CA GLN A 119 10.12 -14.33 2.37
C GLN A 119 11.39 -13.64 1.89
N GLN A 120 11.28 -12.61 1.08
CA GLN A 120 12.44 -11.83 0.62
C GLN A 120 13.16 -11.12 1.78
N VAL A 121 12.41 -10.59 2.74
CA VAL A 121 12.96 -9.98 3.97
C VAL A 121 13.80 -10.98 4.76
N LYS A 122 13.37 -12.24 4.87
CA LYS A 122 14.13 -13.28 5.59
C LYS A 122 15.53 -13.53 5.00
N GLN A 123 15.70 -13.29 3.71
CA GLN A 123 16.95 -13.54 2.99
C GLN A 123 17.87 -12.32 2.94
N HIS A 124 17.40 -11.14 3.39
CA HIS A 124 18.17 -9.89 3.29
C HIS A 124 18.75 -9.49 4.65
N PRO A 125 20.09 -9.45 4.81
CA PRO A 125 20.73 -9.20 6.12
C PRO A 125 20.30 -7.86 6.76
N ASP A 126 20.24 -6.78 5.97
CA ASP A 126 19.87 -5.46 6.51
C ASP A 126 18.37 -5.40 6.88
N ALA A 127 17.51 -6.17 6.16
CA ALA A 127 16.11 -6.31 6.56
C ALA A 127 15.98 -6.97 7.91
N GLN A 128 16.78 -8.00 8.18
CA GLN A 128 16.79 -8.68 9.47
C GLN A 128 17.22 -7.75 10.61
N ARG A 129 18.18 -6.86 10.38
CA ARG A 129 18.57 -5.82 11.34
C ARG A 129 17.43 -4.84 11.61
N LEU A 130 16.71 -4.41 10.56
CA LEU A 130 15.56 -3.51 10.70
C LEU A 130 14.41 -4.14 11.49
N LEU A 131 14.19 -5.46 11.38
CA LEU A 131 13.16 -6.16 12.14
C LEU A 131 13.39 -6.15 13.65
N GLN A 132 14.62 -5.87 14.12
CA GLN A 132 14.93 -5.74 15.56
C GLN A 132 14.42 -4.41 16.14
N VAL A 133 14.07 -3.44 15.29
CA VAL A 133 13.56 -2.15 15.73
C VAL A 133 12.07 -2.27 16.03
N PRO A 134 11.60 -1.93 17.26
CA PRO A 134 10.18 -1.98 17.60
C PRO A 134 9.33 -1.18 16.62
N GLY A 135 8.24 -1.76 16.13
CA GLY A 135 7.34 -1.14 15.16
C GLY A 135 7.72 -1.35 13.68
N ILE A 136 8.90 -1.86 13.37
CA ILE A 136 9.27 -2.21 11.99
C ILE A 136 8.92 -3.68 11.72
N GLY A 137 7.87 -3.90 10.93
CA GLY A 137 7.51 -5.22 10.41
C GLY A 137 8.11 -5.50 9.02
N PRO A 138 7.90 -6.72 8.48
CA PRO A 138 8.49 -7.12 7.20
C PRO A 138 8.15 -6.18 6.02
N LEU A 139 6.94 -5.66 5.96
CA LEU A 139 6.54 -4.72 4.92
C LEU A 139 7.33 -3.42 4.99
N THR A 140 7.49 -2.87 6.20
CA THR A 140 8.23 -1.62 6.42
C THR A 140 9.72 -1.83 6.17
N ALA A 141 10.31 -2.92 6.68
CA ALA A 141 11.71 -3.24 6.43
C ALA A 141 12.02 -3.38 4.94
N SER A 142 11.19 -4.12 4.20
CA SER A 142 11.33 -4.27 2.75
C SER A 142 11.19 -2.94 2.01
N ALA A 143 10.21 -2.12 2.36
CA ALA A 143 10.01 -0.81 1.75
C ALA A 143 11.19 0.13 1.98
N LEU A 144 11.74 0.16 3.20
CA LEU A 144 12.91 0.96 3.56
C LEU A 144 14.14 0.55 2.73
N ILE A 145 14.46 -0.74 2.65
CA ILE A 145 15.59 -1.22 1.85
C ILE A 145 15.42 -0.87 0.38
N THR A 146 14.20 -1.05 -0.15
CA THR A 146 13.90 -0.73 -1.55
C THR A 146 14.02 0.78 -1.84
N ALA A 147 13.63 1.62 -0.89
CA ALA A 147 13.69 3.08 -1.03
C ALA A 147 15.12 3.61 -0.87
N VAL A 148 15.83 3.11 0.13
CA VAL A 148 17.15 3.59 0.53
C VAL A 148 18.26 3.06 -0.39
N GLY A 149 18.20 1.79 -0.76
CA GLY A 149 19.29 1.11 -1.48
C GLY A 149 20.53 1.00 -0.62
N ASP A 150 21.52 1.85 -0.86
CA ASP A 150 22.74 1.93 -0.06
C ASP A 150 22.61 2.98 1.05
N ALA A 151 22.65 2.55 2.31
CA ALA A 151 22.57 3.44 3.46
C ALA A 151 23.82 4.31 3.66
N SER A 152 24.96 3.92 3.09
CA SER A 152 26.23 4.66 3.20
C SER A 152 26.18 6.05 2.53
N GLN A 153 25.23 6.27 1.63
CA GLN A 153 25.00 7.56 0.98
C GLN A 153 24.51 8.66 1.96
N PHE A 154 24.01 8.28 3.14
CA PHE A 154 23.54 9.23 4.15
C PHE A 154 24.61 9.45 5.23
N ARG A 155 24.97 10.70 5.46
CA ARG A 155 25.97 11.09 6.47
C ARG A 155 25.51 10.83 7.90
N ASN A 156 24.20 10.85 8.14
CA ASN A 156 23.59 10.65 9.45
C ASN A 156 22.09 10.34 9.36
N GLY A 157 21.49 9.94 10.48
CA GLY A 157 20.06 9.59 10.55
C GLY A 157 19.11 10.74 10.23
N ARG A 158 19.50 12.01 10.46
CA ARG A 158 18.68 13.17 10.10
C ARG A 158 18.53 13.29 8.58
N GLN A 159 19.61 13.06 7.83
CA GLN A 159 19.58 13.07 6.37
C GLN A 159 18.70 11.93 5.82
N LEU A 160 18.80 10.74 6.40
CA LEU A 160 17.93 9.62 6.06
C LEU A 160 16.45 9.94 6.38
N ALA A 161 16.17 10.51 7.55
CA ALA A 161 14.81 10.91 7.93
C ALA A 161 14.22 11.95 6.97
N ALA A 162 15.02 12.94 6.55
CA ALA A 162 14.62 13.93 5.56
C ALA A 162 14.34 13.29 4.19
N PHE A 163 15.18 12.36 3.74
CA PHE A 163 14.99 11.60 2.50
C PHE A 163 13.68 10.77 2.51
N LEU A 164 13.34 10.20 3.65
CA LEU A 164 12.09 9.45 3.85
C LEU A 164 10.86 10.34 4.08
N GLY A 165 11.02 11.67 4.12
CA GLY A 165 9.95 12.60 4.42
C GLY A 165 9.52 12.60 5.90
N LEU A 166 10.32 12.02 6.79
CA LEU A 166 10.09 11.95 8.24
C LEU A 166 10.63 13.20 8.93
N VAL A 167 10.17 14.36 8.48
CA VAL A 167 10.54 15.67 9.10
C VAL A 167 9.34 16.21 9.87
N PRO A 168 9.57 16.91 11.01
CA PRO A 168 8.49 17.60 11.71
C PRO A 168 7.77 18.56 10.76
N ARG A 169 6.44 18.52 10.74
CA ARG A 169 5.66 19.56 10.03
C ARG A 169 5.95 20.90 10.70
N GLN A 170 6.48 21.84 9.95
CA GLN A 170 6.53 23.22 10.40
C GLN A 170 5.12 23.80 10.30
N HIS A 171 4.54 24.14 11.44
CA HIS A 171 3.42 25.06 11.52
C HIS A 171 4.03 26.44 11.70
N SER A 172 4.12 27.24 10.63
CA SER A 172 4.33 28.67 10.76
C SER A 172 3.03 29.29 11.29
N SER A 173 3.10 29.85 12.46
CA SER A 173 2.07 30.74 13.04
C SER A 173 1.99 32.03 12.25
#